data_66f482c53faf5fab5728062b80e78072
#
_entry.id   66f482c53faf5fab5728062b80e78072
#
_cell.length_a   1.000
_cell.length_b   1.000
_cell.length_c   1.000
_cell.angle_alpha   90.00
_cell.angle_beta   90.00
_cell.angle_gamma   90.00
#
_symmetry.space_group_name_H-M   'P 1'
#
loop_
_entity.id
_entity.type
_entity.pdbx_description
1 polymer ?
#
loop_
_entity_poly.entity_id
_entity_poly.type
_entity_poly.pdbx_seq_one_letter_code
_entity_poly.pdbx_strand_id
1 'polypeptide(L)'
;MTDEFLAPVGLTRASVVEMGRIQLLTPIADTARGGGLAVDITDLLSDDLQDLAVDGLWSIPGLNAAAVDLLVPSLDTADGAVVLEVNPYANIAEFHYPAYGEPRRVADAIMEQILDRASR
;
A
#
# COMPACT_ATOMS: atom_id res chain seq x y z
N MET A 1 10.93 16.22 9.15
CA MET A 1 11.18 17.11 7.98
C MET A 1 12.49 17.83 8.19
N THR A 2 13.44 17.73 7.27
CA THR A 2 14.75 18.39 7.32
C THR A 2 14.90 19.33 6.14
N ASP A 3 15.67 20.41 6.31
CA ASP A 3 15.94 21.34 5.19
C ASP A 3 16.71 20.65 4.06
N GLU A 4 17.54 19.66 4.39
CA GLU A 4 18.26 18.83 3.43
C GLU A 4 17.33 18.10 2.45
N PHE A 5 16.15 17.67 2.91
CA PHE A 5 15.14 17.02 2.06
C PHE A 5 14.37 18.03 1.17
N LEU A 6 14.21 19.26 1.62
CA LEU A 6 13.47 20.29 0.89
C LEU A 6 14.34 21.08 -0.09
N ALA A 7 15.64 21.23 0.20
CA ALA A 7 16.55 22.02 -0.62
C ALA A 7 16.63 21.59 -2.11
N PRO A 8 16.63 20.28 -2.46
CA PRO A 8 16.67 19.84 -3.86
C PRO A 8 15.46 20.30 -4.69
N VAL A 9 14.32 20.57 -4.05
CA VAL A 9 13.09 21.07 -4.70
C VAL A 9 12.92 22.59 -4.52
N GLY A 10 13.97 23.29 -4.07
CA GLY A 10 13.99 24.73 -3.89
C GLY A 10 13.13 25.25 -2.74
N LEU A 11 12.84 24.42 -1.74
CA LEU A 11 12.00 24.77 -0.61
C LEU A 11 12.80 24.78 0.70
N THR A 12 12.25 25.49 1.66
CA THR A 12 12.67 25.52 3.06
C THR A 12 11.46 25.26 3.96
N ARG A 13 11.65 25.10 5.25
CA ARG A 13 10.53 24.99 6.21
C ARG A 13 9.65 26.24 6.28
N ALA A 14 10.15 27.39 5.85
CA ALA A 14 9.41 28.64 5.80
C ALA A 14 8.72 28.90 4.47
N SER A 15 8.92 28.03 3.47
CA SER A 15 8.31 28.18 2.17
C SER A 15 6.80 27.97 2.24
N VAL A 16 6.05 28.81 1.55
CA VAL A 16 4.63 28.64 1.28
C VAL A 16 4.50 28.08 -0.13
N VAL A 17 3.92 26.89 -0.27
CA VAL A 17 3.70 26.26 -1.56
C VAL A 17 2.40 26.75 -2.18
N GLU A 18 2.32 26.71 -3.50
CA GLU A 18 1.12 27.10 -4.25
C GLU A 18 -0.07 26.20 -3.90
N MET A 19 -1.27 26.77 -3.95
CA MET A 19 -2.51 26.03 -3.72
C MET A 19 -2.63 24.86 -4.70
N GLY A 20 -2.95 23.67 -4.19
CA GLY A 20 -3.09 22.44 -4.97
C GLY A 20 -1.77 21.70 -5.24
N ARG A 21 -0.62 22.27 -4.87
CA ARG A 21 0.66 21.55 -4.97
C ARG A 21 0.78 20.50 -3.86
N ILE A 22 1.05 19.27 -4.25
CA ILE A 22 1.42 18.20 -3.32
C ILE A 22 2.95 18.23 -3.16
N GLN A 23 3.41 18.34 -1.91
CA GLN A 23 4.83 18.35 -1.59
C GLN A 23 5.14 17.29 -0.54
N LEU A 24 6.00 16.33 -0.89
CA LEU A 24 6.53 15.37 0.08
C LEU A 24 7.36 16.11 1.14
N LEU A 25 7.13 15.79 2.40
CA LEU A 25 7.80 16.41 3.56
C LEU A 25 8.82 15.47 4.21
N THR A 26 8.87 14.22 3.78
CA THR A 26 9.76 13.17 4.29
C THR A 26 10.02 12.13 3.21
N PRO A 27 11.19 11.50 3.17
CA PRO A 27 11.46 10.35 2.31
C PRO A 27 10.88 9.04 2.85
N ILE A 28 10.30 9.07 4.06
CA ILE A 28 9.75 7.88 4.71
C ILE A 28 8.39 7.59 4.10
N ALA A 29 8.22 6.39 3.53
CA ALA A 29 6.94 5.92 2.98
C ALA A 29 6.04 5.22 4.02
N ASP A 30 6.59 4.88 5.18
CA ASP A 30 5.87 4.17 6.24
C ASP A 30 4.86 5.10 6.94
N THR A 31 3.58 4.83 6.77
CA THR A 31 2.47 5.59 7.34
C THR A 31 2.47 5.55 8.86
N ALA A 32 2.86 4.44 9.48
CA ALA A 32 2.94 4.29 10.93
C ALA A 32 4.03 5.19 11.54
N ARG A 33 5.02 5.60 10.76
CA ARG A 33 6.10 6.53 11.15
C ARG A 33 5.84 7.98 10.74
N GLY A 34 4.61 8.26 10.33
CA GLY A 34 4.20 9.60 9.91
C GLY A 34 4.73 10.01 8.53
N GLY A 35 5.09 9.05 7.72
CA GLY A 35 5.44 9.24 6.31
C GLY A 35 4.35 8.67 5.40
N GLY A 36 4.37 9.00 4.13
CA GLY A 36 3.46 8.47 3.15
C GLY A 36 1.97 8.75 3.39
N LEU A 37 1.16 8.44 2.41
CA LEU A 37 -0.30 8.41 2.48
C LEU A 37 -0.76 7.12 1.81
N ALA A 38 -1.73 6.44 2.40
CA ALA A 38 -2.38 5.31 1.77
C ALA A 38 -3.22 5.81 0.59
N VAL A 39 -2.96 5.27 -0.58
CA VAL A 39 -3.69 5.59 -1.82
C VAL A 39 -4.19 4.27 -2.39
N ASP A 40 -5.50 4.17 -2.63
CA ASP A 40 -6.05 3.04 -3.35
C ASP A 40 -5.70 3.13 -4.84
N ILE A 41 -5.01 2.12 -5.33
CA ILE A 41 -4.60 1.97 -6.72
C ILE A 41 -5.07 0.63 -7.32
N THR A 42 -5.99 -0.04 -6.66
CA THR A 42 -6.43 -1.41 -7.02
C THR A 42 -6.82 -1.53 -8.49
N ASP A 43 -7.58 -0.55 -8.99
CA ASP A 43 -8.09 -0.57 -10.37
C ASP A 43 -7.03 -0.14 -11.41
N LEU A 44 -5.83 0.22 -10.96
CA LEU A 44 -4.68 0.58 -11.80
C LEU A 44 -3.64 -0.54 -11.91
N LEU A 45 -3.78 -1.59 -11.09
CA LEU A 45 -2.84 -2.72 -11.09
C LEU A 45 -3.12 -3.66 -12.25
N SER A 46 -2.07 -4.04 -12.97
CA SER A 46 -2.15 -5.11 -13.95
C SER A 46 -2.46 -6.46 -13.32
N ASP A 47 -3.06 -7.37 -14.10
CA ASP A 47 -3.44 -8.70 -13.63
C ASP A 47 -2.22 -9.51 -13.14
N ASP A 48 -1.08 -9.39 -13.81
CA ASP A 48 0.16 -10.07 -13.43
C ASP A 48 0.75 -9.58 -12.09
N LEU A 49 0.56 -8.32 -11.71
CA LEU A 49 0.91 -7.82 -10.37
C LEU A 49 -0.03 -8.37 -9.30
N GLN A 50 -1.32 -8.48 -9.61
CA GLN A 50 -2.29 -9.10 -8.73
C GLN A 50 -1.98 -10.60 -8.53
N ASP A 51 -1.68 -11.30 -9.61
CA ASP A 51 -1.28 -12.72 -9.58
C ASP A 51 0.02 -12.90 -8.75
N LEU A 52 1.01 -12.03 -8.93
CA LEU A 52 2.24 -12.06 -8.12
C LEU A 52 1.96 -11.92 -6.62
N ALA A 53 1.04 -11.04 -6.23
CA ALA A 53 0.65 -10.87 -4.83
C ALA A 53 -0.06 -12.12 -4.30
N VAL A 54 -0.95 -12.72 -5.10
CA VAL A 54 -1.65 -13.97 -4.75
C VAL A 54 -0.66 -15.12 -4.62
N ASP A 55 0.29 -15.27 -5.53
CA ASP A 55 1.34 -16.28 -5.47
C ASP A 55 2.23 -16.09 -4.22
N GLY A 56 2.52 -14.83 -3.87
CA GLY A 56 3.22 -14.49 -2.61
C GLY A 56 2.47 -15.01 -1.38
N LEU A 57 1.17 -14.80 -1.30
CA LEU A 57 0.33 -15.33 -0.23
C LEU A 57 0.34 -16.88 -0.21
N TRP A 58 0.18 -17.50 -1.38
CA TRP A 58 0.08 -18.96 -1.48
C TRP A 58 1.40 -19.69 -1.25
N SER A 59 2.52 -18.97 -1.30
CA SER A 59 3.83 -19.52 -0.94
C SER A 59 3.93 -19.92 0.53
N ILE A 60 2.99 -19.44 1.39
CA ILE A 60 2.96 -19.72 2.82
C ILE A 60 1.82 -20.70 3.12
N PRO A 61 2.12 -21.99 3.41
CA PRO A 61 1.09 -22.99 3.66
C PRO A 61 0.18 -22.63 4.83
N GLY A 62 -1.13 -22.73 4.63
CA GLY A 62 -2.14 -22.51 5.68
C GLY A 62 -2.48 -21.03 5.92
N LEU A 63 -1.80 -20.09 5.28
CA LEU A 63 -2.15 -18.68 5.35
C LEU A 63 -3.29 -18.38 4.36
N ASN A 64 -4.31 -17.69 4.83
CA ASN A 64 -5.55 -17.50 4.08
C ASN A 64 -5.84 -16.04 3.75
N ALA A 65 -5.24 -15.13 4.50
CA ALA A 65 -5.29 -13.71 4.26
C ALA A 65 -4.01 -13.08 4.79
N ALA A 66 -3.44 -12.16 4.05
CA ALA A 66 -2.30 -11.34 4.45
C ALA A 66 -2.25 -10.07 3.57
N ALA A 67 -1.57 -9.05 4.04
CA ALA A 67 -1.05 -8.04 3.13
C ALA A 67 0.23 -8.56 2.49
N VAL A 68 0.39 -8.32 1.19
CA VAL A 68 1.60 -8.64 0.46
C VAL A 68 2.22 -7.34 -0.02
N ASP A 69 3.38 -7.01 0.50
CA ASP A 69 4.09 -5.79 0.16
C ASP A 69 4.96 -6.03 -1.07
N LEU A 70 4.69 -5.30 -2.14
CA LEU A 70 5.43 -5.34 -3.39
C LEU A 70 6.21 -4.04 -3.61
N LEU A 71 7.43 -4.16 -4.09
CA LEU A 71 8.15 -3.05 -4.70
C LEU A 71 8.05 -3.21 -6.22
N VAL A 72 7.43 -2.24 -6.89
CA VAL A 72 7.15 -2.31 -8.32
C VAL A 72 7.71 -1.11 -9.07
N PRO A 73 8.37 -1.31 -10.22
CA PRO A 73 8.83 -0.21 -11.08
C PRO A 73 7.69 0.45 -11.88
N SER A 74 6.63 -0.31 -12.17
CA SER A 74 5.42 0.12 -12.90
C SER A 74 4.19 -0.56 -12.33
N LEU A 75 3.00 0.01 -12.57
CA LEU A 75 1.71 -0.62 -12.26
C LEU A 75 1.18 -1.47 -13.40
N ASP A 76 1.79 -1.39 -14.59
CA ASP A 76 1.31 -2.01 -15.83
C ASP A 76 1.85 -3.42 -16.04
N THR A 77 2.86 -3.85 -15.28
CA THR A 77 3.53 -5.15 -15.44
C THR A 77 4.21 -5.60 -14.16
N ALA A 78 4.32 -6.92 -13.96
CA ALA A 78 5.12 -7.50 -12.88
C ALA A 78 6.63 -7.56 -13.19
N ASP A 79 7.07 -7.10 -14.35
CA ASP A 79 8.50 -7.09 -14.72
C ASP A 79 9.31 -6.26 -13.73
N GLY A 80 10.27 -6.90 -13.06
CA GLY A 80 11.11 -6.26 -12.05
C GLY A 80 10.43 -6.01 -10.70
N ALA A 81 9.19 -6.46 -10.52
CA ALA A 81 8.53 -6.42 -9.23
C ALA A 81 9.18 -7.40 -8.23
N VAL A 82 9.19 -7.02 -6.96
CA VAL A 82 9.75 -7.81 -5.86
C VAL A 82 8.75 -7.90 -4.71
N VAL A 83 8.48 -9.11 -4.23
CA VAL A 83 7.75 -9.32 -2.97
C VAL A 83 8.70 -9.01 -1.81
N LEU A 84 8.38 -8.01 -1.01
CA LEU A 84 9.16 -7.61 0.16
C LEU A 84 8.73 -8.34 1.41
N GLU A 85 7.43 -8.47 1.62
CA GLU A 85 6.85 -9.04 2.84
C GLU A 85 5.48 -9.65 2.56
N VAL A 86 5.16 -10.72 3.30
CA VAL A 86 3.80 -11.26 3.43
C VAL A 86 3.41 -11.17 4.91
N ASN A 87 2.52 -10.23 5.24
CA ASN A 87 2.20 -9.85 6.61
C ASN A 87 0.77 -10.31 7.00
N PRO A 88 0.62 -11.36 7.82
CA PRO A 88 -0.69 -11.84 8.28
C PRO A 88 -1.34 -10.95 9.35
N TYR A 89 -0.59 -9.98 9.89
CA TYR A 89 -1.05 -9.05 10.94
C TYR A 89 -1.10 -7.60 10.46
N ALA A 90 -1.23 -7.40 9.15
CA ALA A 90 -1.27 -6.07 8.58
C ALA A 90 -2.42 -5.22 9.15
N ASN A 91 -2.15 -3.93 9.28
CA ASN A 91 -3.19 -2.96 9.60
C ASN A 91 -4.12 -2.76 8.39
N ILE A 92 -5.32 -3.34 8.47
CA ILE A 92 -6.30 -3.25 7.37
C ILE A 92 -7.05 -1.91 7.33
N ALA A 93 -6.89 -1.04 8.31
CA ALA A 93 -7.60 0.23 8.37
C ALA A 93 -7.26 1.13 7.15
N GLU A 94 -6.05 1.06 6.64
CA GLU A 94 -5.62 1.86 5.48
C GLU A 94 -6.34 1.47 4.18
N PHE A 95 -6.76 0.21 4.04
CA PHE A 95 -7.59 -0.24 2.92
C PHE A 95 -9.03 0.26 3.03
N HIS A 96 -9.56 0.36 4.27
CA HIS A 96 -10.91 0.87 4.52
C HIS A 96 -10.98 2.40 4.45
N TYR A 97 -9.89 3.09 4.79
CA TYR A 97 -9.82 4.54 4.90
C TYR A 97 -8.58 5.08 4.19
N PRO A 98 -8.43 4.88 2.86
CA PRO A 98 -7.33 5.46 2.13
C PRO A 98 -7.42 6.98 2.14
N ALA A 99 -6.28 7.67 2.06
CA ALA A 99 -6.26 9.13 1.93
C ALA A 99 -6.77 9.59 0.55
N TYR A 100 -6.59 8.76 -0.47
CA TYR A 100 -7.08 8.97 -1.82
C TYR A 100 -7.52 7.63 -2.43
N GLY A 101 -8.51 7.66 -3.32
CA GLY A 101 -9.08 6.48 -3.98
C GLY A 101 -10.30 5.93 -3.24
N GLU A 102 -10.67 4.69 -3.53
CA GLU A 102 -11.89 4.06 -3.04
C GLU A 102 -11.63 3.18 -1.82
N PRO A 103 -12.48 3.22 -0.79
CA PRO A 103 -12.42 2.28 0.33
C PRO A 103 -12.61 0.83 -0.14
N ARG A 104 -11.72 -0.08 0.29
CA ARG A 104 -11.82 -1.51 -0.01
C ARG A 104 -12.27 -2.27 1.24
N ARG A 105 -13.34 -3.05 1.12
CA ARG A 105 -13.98 -3.75 2.24
C ARG A 105 -13.28 -5.07 2.58
N VAL A 106 -11.97 -5.03 2.83
CA VAL A 106 -11.15 -6.22 3.11
C VAL A 106 -11.60 -6.99 4.34
N ALA A 107 -12.09 -6.30 5.38
CA ALA A 107 -12.60 -6.97 6.58
C ALA A 107 -13.79 -7.87 6.28
N ASP A 108 -14.68 -7.45 5.38
CA ASP A 108 -15.85 -8.24 4.98
C ASP A 108 -15.39 -9.51 4.26
N ALA A 109 -14.47 -9.42 3.29
CA ALA A 109 -13.94 -10.58 2.58
C ALA A 109 -13.26 -11.58 3.53
N ILE A 110 -12.51 -11.08 4.51
CA ILE A 110 -11.89 -11.94 5.54
C ILE A 110 -12.96 -12.64 6.38
N MET A 111 -14.00 -11.92 6.81
CA MET A 111 -15.09 -12.48 7.62
C MET A 111 -15.90 -13.52 6.84
N GLU A 112 -16.23 -13.26 5.58
CA GLU A 112 -16.91 -14.21 4.70
C GLU A 112 -16.11 -15.51 4.59
N GLN A 113 -14.80 -15.43 4.37
CA GLN A 113 -13.93 -16.58 4.29
C GLN A 113 -13.88 -17.39 5.60
N ILE A 114 -13.89 -16.72 6.76
CA ILE A 114 -13.93 -17.39 8.07
C ILE A 114 -15.26 -18.12 8.27
N LEU A 115 -16.38 -17.49 7.93
CA LEU A 115 -17.72 -18.07 8.06
C LEU A 115 -17.93 -19.26 7.13
N ASP A 116 -17.46 -19.19 5.89
CA ASP A 116 -17.52 -20.27 4.92
C ASP A 116 -16.77 -21.53 5.41
N ARG A 117 -15.66 -21.34 6.11
CA ARG A 117 -14.89 -22.44 6.69
C ARG A 117 -15.54 -23.03 7.92
N ALA A 118 -16.15 -22.19 8.78
CA ALA A 118 -16.84 -22.64 9.97
C ALA A 118 -18.13 -23.44 9.66
N SER A 119 -18.64 -23.31 8.43
CA SER A 119 -19.86 -23.99 7.96
C SER A 119 -19.60 -25.34 7.28
N ARG A 120 -18.33 -25.74 7.09
CA ARG A 120 -17.90 -27.01 6.50
C ARG A 120 -17.49 -28.01 7.56
#